data_d200e6ce0541b054b049bdfc0086d132
#
_entry.id   d200e6ce0541b054b049bdfc0086d132
#
_cell.length_a   1.000
_cell.length_b   1.000
_cell.length_c   1.000
_cell.angle_alpha   90.00
_cell.angle_beta   90.00
_cell.angle_gamma   90.00
#
_symmetry.space_group_name_H-M   'P 1'
#
loop_
_entity.id
_entity.type
_entity.pdbx_description
1 polymer ?
#
loop_
_entity_poly.entity_id
_entity_poly.type
_entity_poly.pdbx_seq_one_letter_code
_entity_poly.pdbx_strand_id
1 'polypeptide(L)'
;KLKKQADKSKDVSGEMNSAANIQSQSMTELNATVDQLSVSVNEIAQNATQLAGVVADTKEDSDKVEDKMRTTVEVSEKGKADMESVGNALHNIEISIHNLEEAVDKVGTASGKIVDIIKLIGDIAEETNLLSLNASIEAARAGEAGRGFAVVASQIGVLAKNSADSVAHITSLINEINGLVDDAVKQAGSSASDIESSADLIHIAVDTFDQIFQNIQETSHLIEGVVEKINQVDQVATNVAAISEEQAASSDEILATSESMLQQAKSISKNSEQVEAEAGNLAESADQLADQVKQFQI
;
A
#
# COMPACT_ATOMS: atom_id res chain seq x y z
N LYS A 1 2.49 95.59 17.93
CA LYS A 1 3.29 94.40 17.54
C LYS A 1 3.28 93.29 18.60
N LEU A 2 3.51 93.65 19.89
CA LEU A 2 3.53 92.68 21.00
C LEU A 2 2.21 91.86 21.11
N LYS A 3 1.06 92.56 21.09
CA LYS A 3 -0.25 91.86 21.13
C LYS A 3 -0.42 90.89 20.00
N LYS A 4 -0.08 91.20 18.75
CA LYS A 4 -0.16 90.31 17.59
C LYS A 4 0.79 89.11 17.76
N GLN A 5 1.94 89.26 18.41
CA GLN A 5 2.87 88.16 18.69
C GLN A 5 2.31 87.27 19.80
N ALA A 6 1.72 87.80 20.83
CA ALA A 6 1.05 87.09 21.88
C ALA A 6 -0.14 86.26 21.33
N ASP A 7 -1.00 86.87 20.53
CA ASP A 7 -2.11 86.15 19.89
C ASP A 7 -1.60 84.97 19.06
N LYS A 8 -0.54 85.16 18.23
CA LYS A 8 0.07 84.06 17.44
C LYS A 8 0.68 83.01 18.30
N SER A 9 1.31 83.36 19.44
CA SER A 9 1.86 82.32 20.40
C SER A 9 0.72 81.49 20.99
N LYS A 10 -0.40 82.14 21.32
CA LYS A 10 -1.58 81.42 21.84
C LYS A 10 -2.15 80.45 20.79
N ASP A 11 -2.29 80.87 19.55
CA ASP A 11 -2.79 79.96 18.48
C ASP A 11 -1.88 78.76 18.29
N VAL A 12 -0.54 79.01 18.23
CA VAL A 12 0.43 77.88 18.06
C VAL A 12 0.41 76.93 19.30
N SER A 13 0.23 77.45 20.52
CA SER A 13 0.08 76.61 21.69
C SER A 13 -1.17 75.77 21.68
N GLY A 14 -2.28 76.30 21.18
CA GLY A 14 -3.52 75.54 20.98
C GLY A 14 -3.33 74.36 19.96
N GLU A 15 -2.64 74.66 18.84
CA GLU A 15 -2.30 73.63 17.86
C GLU A 15 -1.36 72.54 18.45
N MET A 16 -0.34 72.96 19.22
CA MET A 16 0.57 72.00 19.89
C MET A 16 -0.15 71.16 20.93
N ASN A 17 -1.06 71.68 21.72
CA ASN A 17 -1.86 70.94 22.67
C ASN A 17 -2.78 69.93 21.97
N SER A 18 -3.42 70.33 20.86
CA SER A 18 -4.23 69.42 20.03
C SER A 18 -3.38 68.28 19.46
N ALA A 19 -2.20 68.58 18.90
CA ALA A 19 -1.28 67.59 18.36
C ALA A 19 -0.81 66.57 19.43
N ALA A 20 -0.49 67.08 20.65
CA ALA A 20 -0.10 66.23 21.81
C ALA A 20 -1.22 65.28 22.26
N ASN A 21 -2.47 65.75 22.23
CA ASN A 21 -3.63 64.89 22.55
C ASN A 21 -3.84 63.81 21.50
N ILE A 22 -3.73 64.13 20.21
CA ILE A 22 -3.81 63.15 19.11
C ILE A 22 -2.67 62.13 19.26
N GLN A 23 -1.44 62.55 19.55
CA GLN A 23 -0.30 61.67 19.77
C GLN A 23 -0.56 60.73 20.95
N SER A 24 -1.09 61.24 22.07
CA SER A 24 -1.44 60.42 23.24
C SER A 24 -2.47 59.36 22.93
N GLN A 25 -3.50 59.71 22.15
CA GLN A 25 -4.52 58.75 21.70
C GLN A 25 -3.90 57.69 20.78
N SER A 26 -3.10 58.08 19.79
CA SER A 26 -2.45 57.15 18.87
C SER A 26 -1.51 56.17 19.60
N MET A 27 -0.81 56.61 20.64
CA MET A 27 0.02 55.71 21.45
C MET A 27 -0.82 54.72 22.26
N THR A 28 -1.99 55.12 22.73
CA THR A 28 -2.91 54.19 23.43
C THR A 28 -3.44 53.11 22.46
N GLU A 29 -3.78 53.49 21.24
CA GLU A 29 -4.20 52.53 20.20
C GLU A 29 -3.05 51.64 19.76
N LEU A 30 -1.81 52.17 19.67
CA LEU A 30 -0.60 51.38 19.39
C LEU A 30 -0.35 50.34 20.47
N ASN A 31 -0.45 50.69 21.75
CA ASN A 31 -0.26 49.75 22.85
C ASN A 31 -1.27 48.59 22.78
N ALA A 32 -2.56 48.88 22.51
CA ALA A 32 -3.56 47.82 22.35
C ALA A 32 -3.25 46.90 21.15
N THR A 33 -2.68 47.43 20.09
CA THR A 33 -2.25 46.66 18.93
C THR A 33 -1.04 45.77 19.26
N VAL A 34 -0.08 46.25 20.03
CA VAL A 34 1.10 45.51 20.46
C VAL A 34 0.73 44.40 21.45
N ASP A 35 -0.22 44.65 22.34
CA ASP A 35 -0.75 43.63 23.24
C ASP A 35 -1.36 42.45 22.44
N GLN A 36 -2.18 42.79 21.41
CA GLN A 36 -2.75 41.76 20.53
C GLN A 36 -1.67 41.03 19.71
N LEU A 37 -0.62 41.72 19.27
CA LEU A 37 0.53 41.16 18.59
C LEU A 37 1.27 40.15 19.52
N SER A 38 1.50 40.52 20.79
CA SER A 38 2.15 39.65 21.78
C SER A 38 1.39 38.34 21.98
N VAL A 39 0.05 38.36 22.01
CA VAL A 39 -0.77 37.16 22.08
C VAL A 39 -0.56 36.31 20.83
N SER A 40 -0.59 36.90 19.63
CA SER A 40 -0.38 36.19 18.38
C SER A 40 1.00 35.55 18.25
N VAL A 41 2.05 36.25 18.71
CA VAL A 41 3.43 35.77 18.75
C VAL A 41 3.56 34.55 19.65
N ASN A 42 2.90 34.55 20.81
CA ASN A 42 2.89 33.43 21.73
C ASN A 42 2.18 32.21 21.16
N GLU A 43 1.05 32.40 20.45
CA GLU A 43 0.36 31.34 19.73
C GLU A 43 1.24 30.74 18.61
N ILE A 44 1.98 31.56 17.87
CA ILE A 44 2.90 31.09 16.83
C ILE A 44 4.03 30.27 17.45
N ALA A 45 4.62 30.68 18.57
CA ALA A 45 5.65 29.94 19.28
C ALA A 45 5.13 28.55 19.78
N GLN A 46 3.90 28.50 20.30
CA GLN A 46 3.26 27.26 20.69
C GLN A 46 3.02 26.35 19.47
N ASN A 47 2.54 26.89 18.36
CA ASN A 47 2.33 26.12 17.13
C ASN A 47 3.65 25.58 16.58
N ALA A 48 4.75 26.33 16.64
CA ALA A 48 6.07 25.85 16.26
C ALA A 48 6.53 24.66 17.11
N THR A 49 6.29 24.73 18.43
CA THR A 49 6.59 23.63 19.37
C THR A 49 5.74 22.38 19.05
N GLN A 50 4.45 22.56 18.78
CA GLN A 50 3.57 21.45 18.38
C GLN A 50 4.00 20.84 17.06
N LEU A 51 4.41 21.67 16.10
CA LEU A 51 4.93 21.22 14.80
C LEU A 51 6.18 20.36 14.95
N ALA A 52 7.11 20.74 15.85
CA ALA A 52 8.28 19.94 16.18
C ALA A 52 7.89 18.54 16.73
N GLY A 53 6.83 18.47 17.56
CA GLY A 53 6.26 17.19 18.01
C GLY A 53 5.75 16.33 16.85
N VAL A 54 4.96 16.92 15.94
CA VAL A 54 4.44 16.22 14.74
C VAL A 54 5.59 15.73 13.84
N VAL A 55 6.66 16.51 13.72
CA VAL A 55 7.87 16.14 12.99
C VAL A 55 8.51 14.88 13.58
N ALA A 56 8.68 14.85 14.92
CA ALA A 56 9.25 13.70 15.62
C ALA A 56 8.40 12.43 15.43
N ASP A 57 7.09 12.53 15.61
CA ASP A 57 6.16 11.41 15.42
C ASP A 57 6.19 10.89 13.98
N THR A 58 6.21 11.81 12.99
CA THR A 58 6.22 11.41 11.58
C THR A 58 7.53 10.73 11.19
N LYS A 59 8.66 11.14 11.80
CA LYS A 59 9.95 10.47 11.61
C LYS A 59 9.94 9.06 12.19
N GLU A 60 9.43 8.88 13.41
CA GLU A 60 9.26 7.56 14.03
C GLU A 60 8.36 6.65 13.18
N ASP A 61 7.26 7.19 12.63
CA ASP A 61 6.37 6.41 11.75
C ASP A 61 7.04 6.06 10.43
N SER A 62 7.87 6.94 9.87
CA SER A 62 8.68 6.65 8.67
C SER A 62 9.66 5.51 8.91
N ASP A 63 10.35 5.48 10.06
CA ASP A 63 11.25 4.39 10.45
C ASP A 63 10.48 3.06 10.58
N LYS A 64 9.27 3.08 11.16
CA LYS A 64 8.40 1.89 11.25
C LYS A 64 7.97 1.39 9.88
N VAL A 65 7.65 2.29 8.94
CA VAL A 65 7.29 1.91 7.55
C VAL A 65 8.49 1.25 6.87
N GLU A 66 9.70 1.78 7.03
CA GLU A 66 10.94 1.19 6.49
C GLU A 66 11.17 -0.23 7.03
N ASP A 67 11.01 -0.46 8.34
CA ASP A 67 11.12 -1.80 8.92
C ASP A 67 10.06 -2.77 8.38
N LYS A 68 8.82 -2.30 8.19
CA LYS A 68 7.74 -3.09 7.58
C LYS A 68 8.02 -3.44 6.12
N MET A 69 8.57 -2.51 5.35
CA MET A 69 8.97 -2.77 3.96
C MET A 69 10.06 -3.84 3.89
N ARG A 70 11.09 -3.77 4.75
CA ARG A 70 12.14 -4.78 4.85
C ARG A 70 11.56 -6.17 5.15
N THR A 71 10.66 -6.26 6.13
CA THR A 71 9.97 -7.51 6.45
C THR A 71 9.14 -8.04 5.28
N THR A 72 8.48 -7.15 4.53
CA THR A 72 7.68 -7.54 3.35
C THR A 72 8.56 -8.05 2.23
N VAL A 73 9.76 -7.49 2.02
CA VAL A 73 10.76 -8.02 1.09
C VAL A 73 11.14 -9.45 1.47
N GLU A 74 11.52 -9.69 2.73
CA GLU A 74 11.90 -11.02 3.20
C GLU A 74 10.80 -12.08 2.99
N VAL A 75 9.53 -11.70 3.29
CA VAL A 75 8.37 -12.58 3.08
C VAL A 75 8.12 -12.84 1.60
N SER A 76 8.29 -11.81 0.74
CA SER A 76 8.10 -11.93 -0.71
C SER A 76 9.18 -12.80 -1.35
N GLU A 77 10.44 -12.65 -0.97
CA GLU A 77 11.54 -13.50 -1.43
C GLU A 77 11.32 -14.96 -1.04
N LYS A 78 10.87 -15.18 0.20
CA LYS A 78 10.51 -16.54 0.66
C LYS A 78 9.33 -17.10 -0.13
N GLY A 79 8.28 -16.31 -0.36
CA GLY A 79 7.13 -16.72 -1.15
C GLY A 79 7.51 -17.10 -2.58
N LYS A 80 8.41 -16.34 -3.21
CA LYS A 80 8.96 -16.64 -4.53
C LYS A 80 9.71 -17.97 -4.53
N ALA A 81 10.62 -18.19 -3.57
CA ALA A 81 11.37 -19.45 -3.43
C ALA A 81 10.47 -20.66 -3.18
N ASP A 82 9.40 -20.48 -2.39
CA ASP A 82 8.40 -21.51 -2.15
C ASP A 82 7.65 -21.87 -3.47
N MET A 83 7.29 -20.86 -4.29
CA MET A 83 6.66 -21.09 -5.60
C MET A 83 7.59 -21.79 -6.59
N GLU A 84 8.87 -21.43 -6.63
CA GLU A 84 9.87 -22.17 -7.44
C GLU A 84 9.97 -23.64 -7.00
N SER A 85 9.89 -23.90 -5.70
CA SER A 85 9.89 -25.26 -5.17
C SER A 85 8.63 -26.04 -5.58
N VAL A 86 7.46 -25.40 -5.58
CA VAL A 86 6.21 -26.00 -6.07
C VAL A 86 6.30 -26.25 -7.58
N GLY A 87 6.88 -25.34 -8.36
CA GLY A 87 7.13 -25.53 -9.78
C GLY A 87 7.99 -26.77 -10.07
N ASN A 88 9.07 -26.97 -9.31
CA ASN A 88 9.90 -28.17 -9.41
C ASN A 88 9.13 -29.46 -9.04
N ALA A 89 8.25 -29.38 -8.05
CA ALA A 89 7.41 -30.54 -7.67
C ALA A 89 6.40 -30.88 -8.79
N LEU A 90 5.77 -29.88 -9.42
CA LEU A 90 4.88 -30.08 -10.56
C LEU A 90 5.61 -30.72 -11.74
N HIS A 91 6.82 -30.29 -12.04
CA HIS A 91 7.65 -30.89 -13.09
C HIS A 91 7.95 -32.40 -12.82
N ASN A 92 8.23 -32.76 -11.56
CA ASN A 92 8.41 -34.16 -11.18
C ASN A 92 7.11 -34.97 -11.32
N ILE A 93 5.95 -34.37 -11.05
CA ILE A 93 4.65 -35.01 -11.26
C ILE A 93 4.39 -35.20 -12.75
N GLU A 94 4.70 -34.21 -13.60
CA GLU A 94 4.61 -34.32 -15.06
C GLU A 94 5.41 -35.53 -15.58
N ILE A 95 6.66 -35.69 -15.14
CA ILE A 95 7.51 -36.83 -15.48
C ILE A 95 6.84 -38.14 -15.00
N SER A 96 6.23 -38.14 -13.83
CA SER A 96 5.56 -39.34 -13.28
C SER A 96 4.32 -39.74 -14.06
N ILE A 97 3.53 -38.74 -14.55
CA ILE A 97 2.39 -38.99 -15.41
C ILE A 97 2.84 -39.55 -16.76
N HIS A 98 3.88 -38.99 -17.35
CA HIS A 98 4.45 -39.52 -18.60
C HIS A 98 4.91 -40.97 -18.45
N ASN A 99 5.59 -41.34 -17.36
CA ASN A 99 5.98 -42.72 -17.07
C ASN A 99 4.77 -43.65 -16.87
N LEU A 100 3.68 -43.12 -16.27
CA LEU A 100 2.43 -43.84 -16.11
C LEU A 100 1.78 -44.14 -17.48
N GLU A 101 1.73 -43.16 -18.38
CA GLU A 101 1.23 -43.36 -19.75
C GLU A 101 1.99 -44.44 -20.49
N GLU A 102 3.32 -44.41 -20.41
CA GLU A 102 4.16 -45.46 -21.02
C GLU A 102 3.90 -46.85 -20.42
N ALA A 103 3.70 -46.96 -19.10
CA ALA A 103 3.40 -48.21 -18.43
C ALA A 103 2.01 -48.75 -18.84
N VAL A 104 1.01 -47.87 -18.91
CA VAL A 104 -0.36 -48.22 -19.31
C VAL A 104 -0.39 -48.65 -20.78
N ASP A 105 0.32 -48.01 -21.68
CA ASP A 105 0.47 -48.41 -23.08
C ASP A 105 1.08 -49.81 -23.23
N LYS A 106 2.11 -50.13 -22.44
CA LYS A 106 2.69 -51.46 -22.38
C LYS A 106 1.67 -52.54 -21.93
N VAL A 107 0.82 -52.21 -20.92
CA VAL A 107 -0.26 -53.09 -20.48
C VAL A 107 -1.29 -53.31 -21.61
N GLY A 108 -1.71 -52.24 -22.30
CA GLY A 108 -2.60 -52.32 -23.45
C GLY A 108 -2.04 -53.21 -24.55
N THR A 109 -0.78 -53.02 -24.90
CA THR A 109 -0.07 -53.85 -25.92
C THR A 109 0.01 -55.32 -25.48
N ALA A 110 0.30 -55.59 -24.20
CA ALA A 110 0.33 -56.96 -23.71
C ALA A 110 -1.05 -57.60 -23.67
N SER A 111 -2.09 -56.87 -23.30
CA SER A 111 -3.50 -57.36 -23.37
C SER A 111 -3.91 -57.69 -24.79
N GLY A 112 -3.53 -56.87 -25.81
CA GLY A 112 -3.75 -57.16 -27.19
C GLY A 112 -3.14 -58.51 -27.64
N LYS A 113 -1.89 -58.79 -27.24
CA LYS A 113 -1.25 -60.10 -27.53
C LYS A 113 -1.97 -61.27 -26.85
N ILE A 114 -2.52 -61.07 -25.63
CA ILE A 114 -3.32 -62.09 -24.97
C ILE A 114 -4.59 -62.39 -25.71
N VAL A 115 -5.28 -61.37 -26.28
CA VAL A 115 -6.46 -61.56 -27.13
C VAL A 115 -6.13 -62.45 -28.30
N ASP A 116 -5.01 -62.25 -28.98
CA ASP A 116 -4.60 -63.08 -30.13
C ASP A 116 -4.36 -64.54 -29.70
N ILE A 117 -3.72 -64.77 -28.56
CA ILE A 117 -3.48 -66.11 -28.02
C ILE A 117 -4.82 -66.81 -27.65
N ILE A 118 -5.73 -66.07 -26.98
CA ILE A 118 -7.02 -66.59 -26.56
C ILE A 118 -7.85 -66.98 -27.77
N LYS A 119 -7.82 -66.19 -28.85
CA LYS A 119 -8.48 -66.51 -30.11
C LYS A 119 -7.96 -67.82 -30.71
N LEU A 120 -6.64 -68.01 -30.75
CA LEU A 120 -6.01 -69.24 -31.20
C LEU A 120 -6.43 -70.45 -30.38
N ILE A 121 -6.49 -70.32 -29.01
CA ILE A 121 -6.93 -71.40 -28.11
C ILE A 121 -8.41 -71.72 -28.36
N GLY A 122 -9.25 -70.71 -28.64
CA GLY A 122 -10.65 -70.90 -29.00
C GLY A 122 -10.81 -71.71 -30.28
N ASP A 123 -10.05 -71.35 -31.32
CA ASP A 123 -10.04 -72.06 -32.61
C ASP A 123 -9.61 -73.56 -32.41
N ILE A 124 -8.56 -73.76 -31.60
CA ILE A 124 -8.10 -75.14 -31.26
C ILE A 124 -9.19 -75.93 -30.48
N ALA A 125 -9.87 -75.31 -29.54
CA ALA A 125 -10.96 -75.91 -28.81
C ALA A 125 -12.14 -76.31 -29.72
N GLU A 126 -12.52 -75.44 -30.64
CA GLU A 126 -13.57 -75.72 -31.63
C GLU A 126 -13.19 -76.87 -32.55
N GLU A 127 -11.97 -76.86 -33.12
CA GLU A 127 -11.45 -77.92 -33.96
C GLU A 127 -11.37 -79.28 -33.19
N THR A 128 -10.92 -79.22 -31.90
CA THR A 128 -10.88 -80.44 -31.05
C THR A 128 -12.27 -80.97 -30.80
N ASN A 129 -13.27 -80.10 -30.61
CA ASN A 129 -14.66 -80.51 -30.43
C ASN A 129 -15.22 -81.16 -31.70
N LEU A 130 -14.95 -80.63 -32.88
CA LEU A 130 -15.32 -81.20 -34.16
C LEU A 130 -14.64 -82.55 -34.39
N LEU A 131 -13.35 -82.67 -34.08
CA LEU A 131 -12.60 -83.98 -34.14
C LEU A 131 -13.19 -85.03 -33.21
N SER A 132 -13.55 -84.65 -31.96
CA SER A 132 -14.19 -85.50 -31.00
C SER A 132 -15.56 -85.99 -31.44
N LEU A 133 -16.36 -85.08 -32.07
CA LEU A 133 -17.66 -85.47 -32.63
C LEU A 133 -17.51 -86.49 -33.77
N ASN A 134 -16.57 -86.26 -34.68
CA ASN A 134 -16.28 -87.19 -35.78
C ASN A 134 -15.81 -88.52 -35.26
N ALA A 135 -14.93 -88.56 -34.24
CA ALA A 135 -14.47 -89.75 -33.63
C ALA A 135 -15.60 -90.54 -32.87
N SER A 136 -16.54 -89.82 -32.26
CA SER A 136 -17.72 -90.38 -31.60
C SER A 136 -18.66 -91.05 -32.63
N ILE A 137 -18.85 -90.41 -33.78
CA ILE A 137 -19.65 -90.96 -34.90
C ILE A 137 -19.02 -92.20 -35.42
N GLU A 138 -17.71 -92.24 -35.67
CA GLU A 138 -17.03 -93.41 -36.20
C GLU A 138 -16.95 -94.52 -35.18
N ALA A 139 -16.81 -94.23 -33.90
CA ALA A 139 -16.87 -95.21 -32.78
C ALA A 139 -18.26 -95.85 -32.67
N ALA A 140 -19.34 -95.11 -32.88
CA ALA A 140 -20.71 -95.59 -32.94
C ALA A 140 -20.92 -96.51 -34.17
N ARG A 141 -20.27 -96.21 -35.29
CA ARG A 141 -20.31 -97.00 -36.52
C ARG A 141 -19.62 -98.35 -36.40
N ALA A 142 -18.61 -98.47 -35.50
CA ALA A 142 -17.88 -99.71 -35.21
C ALA A 142 -18.65 -100.65 -34.27
N GLY A 143 -19.81 -100.28 -33.75
CA GLY A 143 -20.67 -101.09 -32.90
C GLY A 143 -20.00 -101.46 -31.56
N GLU A 144 -20.11 -102.72 -31.13
CA GLU A 144 -19.55 -103.24 -29.88
C GLU A 144 -18.02 -103.06 -29.75
N ALA A 145 -17.28 -103.15 -30.89
CA ALA A 145 -15.83 -102.94 -30.91
C ALA A 145 -15.40 -101.52 -30.67
N GLY A 146 -16.29 -100.54 -30.91
CA GLY A 146 -16.02 -99.07 -30.77
C GLY A 146 -16.38 -98.47 -29.40
N ARG A 147 -17.00 -99.26 -28.45
CA ARG A 147 -17.54 -98.75 -27.16
C ARG A 147 -16.52 -97.99 -26.31
N GLY A 148 -15.29 -98.48 -26.23
CA GLY A 148 -14.22 -97.86 -25.47
C GLY A 148 -13.76 -96.50 -26.09
N PHE A 149 -13.69 -96.48 -27.44
CA PHE A 149 -13.36 -95.28 -28.21
C PHE A 149 -14.47 -94.23 -28.14
N ALA A 150 -15.74 -94.62 -28.11
CA ALA A 150 -16.85 -93.70 -27.97
C ALA A 150 -16.81 -92.94 -26.62
N VAL A 151 -16.45 -93.57 -25.53
CA VAL A 151 -16.29 -92.95 -24.21
C VAL A 151 -15.14 -91.93 -24.22
N VAL A 152 -13.99 -92.32 -24.80
CA VAL A 152 -12.83 -91.37 -24.91
C VAL A 152 -13.16 -90.17 -25.80
N ALA A 153 -13.79 -90.40 -26.93
CA ALA A 153 -14.20 -89.28 -27.83
C ALA A 153 -15.20 -88.35 -27.13
N SER A 154 -16.21 -88.89 -26.45
CA SER A 154 -17.15 -88.07 -25.65
C SER A 154 -16.44 -87.28 -24.58
N GLN A 155 -15.44 -87.83 -23.89
CA GLN A 155 -14.70 -87.12 -22.86
C GLN A 155 -13.82 -85.98 -23.45
N ILE A 156 -13.21 -86.20 -24.63
CA ILE A 156 -12.49 -85.18 -25.37
C ILE A 156 -13.44 -84.03 -25.78
N GLY A 157 -14.64 -84.32 -26.19
CA GLY A 157 -15.65 -83.30 -26.54
C GLY A 157 -16.06 -82.48 -25.32
N VAL A 158 -16.23 -83.07 -24.18
CA VAL A 158 -16.48 -82.35 -22.89
C VAL A 158 -15.31 -81.44 -22.54
N LEU A 159 -14.06 -81.91 -22.69
CA LEU A 159 -12.86 -81.14 -22.41
C LEU A 159 -12.76 -79.93 -23.36
N ALA A 160 -13.02 -80.17 -24.67
CA ALA A 160 -13.01 -79.12 -25.67
C ALA A 160 -14.06 -78.02 -25.42
N LYS A 161 -15.28 -78.40 -25.04
CA LYS A 161 -16.32 -77.53 -24.59
C LYS A 161 -15.92 -76.72 -23.36
N ASN A 162 -15.40 -77.36 -22.34
CA ASN A 162 -14.92 -76.61 -21.12
C ASN A 162 -13.79 -75.66 -21.44
N SER A 163 -12.91 -76.01 -22.40
CA SER A 163 -11.87 -75.09 -22.90
C SER A 163 -12.46 -73.88 -23.63
N ALA A 164 -13.46 -74.07 -24.49
CA ALA A 164 -14.16 -72.98 -25.17
C ALA A 164 -14.89 -72.03 -24.19
N ASP A 165 -15.55 -72.61 -23.14
CA ASP A 165 -16.20 -71.84 -22.09
C ASP A 165 -15.18 -70.99 -21.30
N SER A 166 -14.00 -71.59 -21.00
CA SER A 166 -12.91 -70.87 -20.34
C SER A 166 -12.34 -69.74 -21.18
N VAL A 167 -12.19 -69.97 -22.50
CA VAL A 167 -11.76 -68.93 -23.45
C VAL A 167 -12.74 -67.74 -23.47
N ALA A 168 -14.05 -68.01 -23.49
CA ALA A 168 -15.07 -66.97 -23.45
C ALA A 168 -14.97 -66.14 -22.15
N HIS A 169 -14.75 -66.80 -21.03
CA HIS A 169 -14.59 -66.12 -19.74
C HIS A 169 -13.30 -65.23 -19.69
N ILE A 170 -12.16 -65.76 -20.20
CA ILE A 170 -10.91 -65.00 -20.23
C ILE A 170 -11.05 -63.81 -21.21
N THR A 171 -11.75 -63.98 -22.35
CA THR A 171 -12.02 -62.88 -23.28
C THR A 171 -12.79 -61.71 -22.61
N SER A 172 -13.77 -62.07 -21.78
CA SER A 172 -14.50 -61.04 -20.98
C SER A 172 -13.60 -60.30 -20.03
N LEU A 173 -12.71 -60.98 -19.32
CA LEU A 173 -11.76 -60.37 -18.40
C LEU A 173 -10.75 -59.45 -19.10
N ILE A 174 -10.27 -59.88 -20.28
CA ILE A 174 -9.36 -59.03 -21.06
C ILE A 174 -10.05 -57.78 -21.61
N ASN A 175 -11.32 -57.88 -22.02
CA ASN A 175 -12.09 -56.70 -22.42
C ASN A 175 -12.31 -55.72 -21.28
N GLU A 176 -12.51 -56.22 -20.03
CA GLU A 176 -12.57 -55.41 -18.82
C GLU A 176 -11.23 -54.71 -18.57
N ILE A 177 -10.11 -55.47 -18.69
CA ILE A 177 -8.77 -54.88 -18.55
C ILE A 177 -8.52 -53.75 -19.58
N ASN A 178 -8.90 -53.99 -20.83
CA ASN A 178 -8.78 -52.96 -21.88
C ASN A 178 -9.61 -51.72 -21.56
N GLY A 179 -10.82 -51.89 -21.01
CA GLY A 179 -11.63 -50.74 -20.54
C GLY A 179 -10.94 -49.98 -19.42
N LEU A 180 -10.34 -50.65 -18.46
CA LEU A 180 -9.57 -50.02 -17.38
C LEU A 180 -8.32 -49.29 -17.90
N VAL A 181 -7.65 -49.86 -18.91
CA VAL A 181 -6.50 -49.22 -19.60
C VAL A 181 -6.94 -47.92 -20.29
N ASP A 182 -8.02 -47.95 -21.04
CA ASP A 182 -8.55 -46.75 -21.69
C ASP A 182 -8.93 -45.65 -20.69
N ASP A 183 -9.55 -46.01 -19.59
CA ASP A 183 -9.90 -45.07 -18.53
C ASP A 183 -8.65 -44.49 -17.84
N ALA A 184 -7.62 -45.32 -17.63
CA ALA A 184 -6.34 -44.86 -17.06
C ALA A 184 -5.62 -43.87 -18.00
N VAL A 185 -5.62 -44.10 -19.32
CA VAL A 185 -5.06 -43.17 -20.31
C VAL A 185 -5.80 -41.83 -20.30
N LYS A 186 -7.14 -41.87 -20.29
CA LYS A 186 -7.93 -40.61 -20.19
C LYS A 186 -7.64 -39.83 -18.92
N GLN A 187 -7.55 -40.54 -17.79
CA GLN A 187 -7.26 -39.91 -16.48
C GLN A 187 -5.85 -39.31 -16.46
N ALA A 188 -4.85 -40.02 -17.02
CA ALA A 188 -3.49 -39.49 -17.15
C ALA A 188 -3.46 -38.21 -17.99
N GLY A 189 -4.13 -38.21 -19.15
CA GLY A 189 -4.23 -37.02 -20.02
C GLY A 189 -4.91 -35.82 -19.32
N SER A 190 -5.99 -36.06 -18.56
CA SER A 190 -6.63 -35.01 -17.77
C SER A 190 -5.67 -34.47 -16.71
N SER A 191 -4.97 -35.37 -16.00
CA SER A 191 -3.98 -34.97 -14.97
C SER A 191 -2.81 -34.15 -15.56
N ALA A 192 -2.36 -34.48 -16.76
CA ALA A 192 -1.32 -33.72 -17.48
C ALA A 192 -1.79 -32.29 -17.78
N SER A 193 -3.02 -32.12 -18.26
CA SER A 193 -3.62 -30.79 -18.51
C SER A 193 -3.79 -29.96 -17.24
N ASP A 194 -4.18 -30.60 -16.12
CA ASP A 194 -4.32 -29.92 -14.83
C ASP A 194 -2.94 -29.49 -14.29
N ILE A 195 -1.88 -30.25 -14.53
CA ILE A 195 -0.51 -29.90 -14.16
C ILE A 195 -0.02 -28.71 -14.98
N GLU A 196 -0.23 -28.70 -16.30
CA GLU A 196 0.12 -27.59 -17.17
C GLU A 196 -0.55 -26.28 -16.72
N SER A 197 -1.86 -26.32 -16.45
CA SER A 197 -2.60 -25.19 -15.90
C SER A 197 -2.07 -24.73 -14.56
N SER A 198 -1.64 -25.65 -13.70
CA SER A 198 -1.05 -25.35 -12.40
C SER A 198 0.34 -24.70 -12.54
N ALA A 199 1.13 -25.13 -13.51
CA ALA A 199 2.43 -24.55 -13.80
C ALA A 199 2.28 -23.09 -14.28
N ASP A 200 1.30 -22.77 -15.10
CA ASP A 200 0.99 -21.39 -15.52
C ASP A 200 0.62 -20.50 -14.32
N LEU A 201 -0.19 -21.02 -13.38
CA LEU A 201 -0.53 -20.30 -12.16
C LEU A 201 0.69 -20.03 -11.27
N ILE A 202 1.64 -20.95 -11.22
CA ILE A 202 2.91 -20.76 -10.49
C ILE A 202 3.74 -19.65 -11.14
N HIS A 203 3.84 -19.61 -12.47
CA HIS A 203 4.51 -18.51 -13.17
C HIS A 203 3.90 -17.15 -12.85
N ILE A 204 2.57 -17.05 -12.90
CA ILE A 204 1.86 -15.81 -12.52
C ILE A 204 2.15 -15.43 -11.06
N ALA A 205 2.22 -16.40 -10.15
CA ALA A 205 2.54 -16.14 -8.75
C ALA A 205 3.98 -15.61 -8.58
N VAL A 206 4.96 -16.19 -9.27
CA VAL A 206 6.36 -15.72 -9.27
C VAL A 206 6.44 -14.28 -9.79
N ASP A 207 5.80 -13.97 -10.92
CA ASP A 207 5.74 -12.61 -11.48
C ASP A 207 5.08 -11.62 -10.50
N THR A 208 4.08 -12.07 -9.77
CA THR A 208 3.40 -11.25 -8.75
C THR A 208 4.36 -10.90 -7.60
N PHE A 209 5.19 -11.83 -7.13
CA PHE A 209 6.22 -11.54 -6.12
C PHE A 209 7.27 -10.56 -6.63
N ASP A 210 7.68 -10.64 -7.90
CA ASP A 210 8.60 -9.67 -8.51
C ASP A 210 7.98 -8.26 -8.59
N GLN A 211 6.68 -8.16 -8.91
CA GLN A 211 5.96 -6.88 -8.87
C GLN A 211 5.85 -6.32 -7.44
N ILE A 212 5.59 -7.17 -6.43
CA ILE A 212 5.58 -6.74 -5.02
C ILE A 212 6.95 -6.16 -4.64
N PHE A 213 8.04 -6.82 -5.01
CA PHE A 213 9.40 -6.34 -4.76
C PHE A 213 9.66 -4.96 -5.38
N GLN A 214 9.29 -4.76 -6.64
CA GLN A 214 9.40 -3.46 -7.32
C GLN A 214 8.60 -2.36 -6.62
N ASN A 215 7.34 -2.64 -6.26
CA ASN A 215 6.48 -1.69 -5.55
C ASN A 215 7.05 -1.30 -4.18
N ILE A 216 7.71 -2.24 -3.48
CA ILE A 216 8.37 -1.95 -2.20
C ILE A 216 9.58 -1.04 -2.42
N GLN A 217 10.38 -1.25 -3.46
CA GLN A 217 11.50 -0.37 -3.79
C GLN A 217 11.03 1.06 -4.09
N GLU A 218 9.98 1.21 -4.88
CA GLU A 218 9.38 2.52 -5.16
C GLU A 218 8.85 3.19 -3.87
N THR A 219 8.20 2.41 -3.00
CA THR A 219 7.70 2.90 -1.71
C THR A 219 8.86 3.35 -0.80
N SER A 220 9.97 2.60 -0.78
CA SER A 220 11.19 2.97 -0.02
C SER A 220 11.71 4.34 -0.48
N HIS A 221 11.80 4.54 -1.79
CA HIS A 221 12.25 5.83 -2.33
C HIS A 221 11.28 6.99 -2.00
N LEU A 222 9.98 6.73 -1.95
CA LEU A 222 9.00 7.74 -1.53
C LEU A 222 9.15 8.08 -0.05
N ILE A 223 9.42 7.11 0.81
CA ILE A 223 9.66 7.33 2.25
C ILE A 223 10.94 8.13 2.48
N GLU A 224 12.02 7.86 1.74
CA GLU A 224 13.23 8.70 1.78
C GLU A 224 12.89 10.17 1.49
N GLY A 225 12.08 10.41 0.45
CA GLY A 225 11.60 11.76 0.11
C GLY A 225 10.70 12.38 1.19
N VAL A 226 9.93 11.59 1.92
CA VAL A 226 9.14 12.04 3.08
C VAL A 226 10.08 12.47 4.21
N VAL A 227 11.09 11.67 4.55
CA VAL A 227 12.08 11.99 5.60
C VAL A 227 12.84 13.27 5.28
N GLU A 228 13.22 13.50 4.02
CA GLU A 228 13.84 14.75 3.60
C GLU A 228 12.92 15.96 3.85
N LYS A 229 11.64 15.87 3.48
CA LYS A 229 10.66 16.94 3.71
C LYS A 229 10.40 17.19 5.20
N ILE A 230 10.38 16.13 6.01
CA ILE A 230 10.27 16.25 7.47
C ILE A 230 11.42 17.04 8.05
N ASN A 231 12.66 16.80 7.61
CA ASN A 231 13.82 17.57 8.04
C ASN A 231 13.72 19.05 7.63
N GLN A 232 13.15 19.35 6.46
CA GLN A 232 12.88 20.74 6.05
C GLN A 232 11.81 21.40 6.93
N VAL A 233 10.74 20.68 7.29
CA VAL A 233 9.69 21.18 8.19
C VAL A 233 10.24 21.44 9.59
N ASP A 234 11.12 20.58 10.12
CA ASP A 234 11.81 20.76 11.39
C ASP A 234 12.62 22.06 11.41
N GLN A 235 13.39 22.30 10.34
CA GLN A 235 14.15 23.54 10.19
C GLN A 235 13.23 24.78 10.16
N VAL A 236 12.08 24.68 9.48
CA VAL A 236 11.07 25.75 9.43
C VAL A 236 10.50 26.00 10.83
N ALA A 237 10.13 24.95 11.58
CA ALA A 237 9.62 25.06 12.94
C ALA A 237 10.62 25.78 13.87
N THR A 238 11.90 25.40 13.78
CA THR A 238 12.99 26.03 14.53
C THR A 238 13.14 27.51 14.18
N ASN A 239 13.10 27.84 12.90
CA ASN A 239 13.19 29.24 12.44
C ASN A 239 11.99 30.06 12.90
N VAL A 240 10.78 29.50 12.85
CA VAL A 240 9.55 30.16 13.31
C VAL A 240 9.61 30.43 14.80
N ALA A 241 10.12 29.50 15.61
CA ALA A 241 10.33 29.72 17.05
C ALA A 241 11.30 30.87 17.30
N ALA A 242 12.45 30.91 16.62
CA ALA A 242 13.43 31.99 16.76
C ALA A 242 12.85 33.37 16.33
N ILE A 243 12.10 33.42 15.22
CA ILE A 243 11.41 34.65 14.76
C ILE A 243 10.38 35.08 15.80
N SER A 244 9.67 34.16 16.45
CA SER A 244 8.70 34.51 17.50
C SER A 244 9.36 35.13 18.71
N GLU A 245 10.53 34.63 19.13
CA GLU A 245 11.32 35.23 20.22
C GLU A 245 11.79 36.66 19.86
N GLU A 246 12.31 36.85 18.66
CA GLU A 246 12.72 38.19 18.16
C GLU A 246 11.53 39.13 18.08
N GLN A 247 10.37 38.68 17.62
CA GLN A 247 9.14 39.45 17.52
C GLN A 247 8.63 39.86 18.92
N ALA A 248 8.72 38.98 19.93
CA ALA A 248 8.37 39.29 21.31
C ALA A 248 9.27 40.42 21.86
N ALA A 249 10.59 40.30 21.66
CA ALA A 249 11.54 41.34 22.09
C ALA A 249 11.27 42.70 21.38
N SER A 250 10.95 42.65 20.08
CA SER A 250 10.58 43.85 19.31
C SER A 250 9.28 44.49 19.82
N SER A 251 8.30 43.66 20.22
CA SER A 251 7.05 44.13 20.81
C SER A 251 7.29 44.89 22.13
N ASP A 252 8.17 44.37 23.01
CA ASP A 252 8.57 44.99 24.27
C ASP A 252 9.25 46.36 24.03
N GLU A 253 10.12 46.44 23.00
CA GLU A 253 10.79 47.70 22.62
C GLU A 253 9.81 48.76 22.12
N ILE A 254 8.80 48.33 21.32
CA ILE A 254 7.71 49.21 20.83
C ILE A 254 6.89 49.74 21.99
N LEU A 255 6.56 48.89 23.01
CA LEU A 255 5.84 49.32 24.22
C LEU A 255 6.64 50.37 25.00
N ALA A 256 7.94 50.15 25.26
CA ALA A 256 8.81 51.09 25.97
C ALA A 256 8.90 52.43 25.19
N THR A 257 9.02 52.37 23.89
CA THR A 257 9.03 53.59 23.01
C THR A 257 7.71 54.33 23.09
N SER A 258 6.59 53.62 23.02
CA SER A 258 5.24 54.17 23.13
C SER A 258 5.00 54.87 24.47
N GLU A 259 5.40 54.24 25.57
CA GLU A 259 5.34 54.85 26.91
C GLU A 259 6.16 56.17 27.00
N SER A 260 7.36 56.17 26.40
CA SER A 260 8.18 57.38 26.32
C SER A 260 7.49 58.48 25.53
N MET A 261 6.86 58.13 24.38
CA MET A 261 6.11 59.08 23.55
C MET A 261 4.85 59.62 24.25
N LEU A 262 4.14 58.79 25.03
CA LEU A 262 3.04 59.22 25.90
C LEU A 262 3.48 60.27 26.92
N GLN A 263 4.61 60.03 27.58
CA GLN A 263 5.19 60.96 28.57
C GLN A 263 5.59 62.26 27.88
N GLN A 264 6.13 62.18 26.65
CA GLN A 264 6.51 63.37 25.86
C GLN A 264 5.27 64.17 25.43
N ALA A 265 4.22 63.50 25.00
CA ALA A 265 2.94 64.15 24.62
C ALA A 265 2.33 64.89 25.82
N LYS A 266 2.31 64.25 27.01
CA LYS A 266 1.87 64.90 28.26
C LYS A 266 2.70 66.13 28.58
N SER A 267 4.03 66.11 28.40
CA SER A 267 4.93 67.23 28.62
C SER A 267 4.69 68.38 27.63
N ILE A 268 4.45 68.04 26.34
CA ILE A 268 4.10 69.01 25.30
C ILE A 268 2.78 69.72 25.64
N SER A 269 1.72 68.94 26.01
CA SER A 269 0.42 69.50 26.41
C SER A 269 0.58 70.48 27.58
N LYS A 270 1.29 70.11 28.64
CA LYS A 270 1.56 70.95 29.80
C LYS A 270 2.33 72.24 29.43
N ASN A 271 3.39 72.12 28.62
CA ASN A 271 4.17 73.27 28.17
C ASN A 271 3.35 74.20 27.31
N SER A 272 2.46 73.64 26.45
CA SER A 272 1.55 74.43 25.61
C SER A 272 0.55 75.19 26.46
N GLU A 273 -0.04 74.62 27.48
CA GLU A 273 -0.90 75.30 28.46
C GLU A 273 -0.19 76.50 29.09
N GLN A 274 1.08 76.29 29.51
CA GLN A 274 1.90 77.30 30.11
C GLN A 274 2.20 78.44 29.12
N VAL A 275 2.59 78.13 27.88
CA VAL A 275 2.85 79.12 26.85
C VAL A 275 1.56 79.88 26.52
N GLU A 276 0.40 79.29 26.46
CA GLU A 276 -0.88 79.88 26.28
C GLU A 276 -1.20 80.94 27.36
N ALA A 277 -0.98 80.53 28.64
CA ALA A 277 -1.15 81.42 29.80
C ALA A 277 -0.18 82.61 29.76
N GLU A 278 1.12 82.37 29.47
CA GLU A 278 2.13 83.42 29.33
C GLU A 278 1.80 84.36 28.16
N ALA A 279 1.33 83.83 27.02
CA ALA A 279 0.87 84.63 25.88
C ALA A 279 -0.34 85.48 26.26
N GLY A 280 -1.29 84.97 27.05
CA GLY A 280 -2.42 85.72 27.56
C GLY A 280 -1.95 86.97 28.45
N ASN A 281 -1.07 86.72 29.38
CA ASN A 281 -0.48 87.72 30.27
C ASN A 281 0.29 88.78 29.43
N LEU A 282 1.00 88.35 28.39
CA LEU A 282 1.73 89.28 27.50
C LEU A 282 0.76 90.19 26.66
N ALA A 283 -0.32 89.57 26.19
CA ALA A 283 -1.36 90.32 25.47
C ALA A 283 -2.00 91.38 26.36
N GLU A 284 -2.37 91.06 27.59
CA GLU A 284 -2.88 91.95 28.61
C GLU A 284 -1.90 93.10 28.91
N SER A 285 -0.64 92.72 29.16
CA SER A 285 0.43 93.74 29.44
C SER A 285 0.64 94.70 28.25
N ALA A 286 0.52 94.16 26.98
CA ALA A 286 0.62 94.99 25.78
C ALA A 286 -0.55 95.98 25.63
N ASP A 287 -1.79 95.54 25.99
CA ASP A 287 -2.95 96.44 26.00
C ASP A 287 -2.82 97.51 27.08
N GLN A 288 -2.39 97.18 28.31
CA GLN A 288 -2.14 98.13 29.37
C GLN A 288 -1.08 99.19 28.96
N LEU A 289 0.01 98.73 28.35
CA LEU A 289 1.06 99.58 27.86
C LEU A 289 0.54 100.51 26.74
N ALA A 290 -0.27 100.01 25.80
CA ALA A 290 -0.89 100.77 24.74
C ALA A 290 -1.81 101.86 25.28
N ASP A 291 -2.56 101.60 26.34
CA ASP A 291 -3.45 102.58 26.97
C ASP A 291 -2.67 103.63 27.75
N GLN A 292 -1.57 103.22 28.47
CA GLN A 292 -0.66 104.18 29.12
C GLN A 292 -0.04 105.14 28.06
N VAL A 293 0.44 104.59 26.94
CA VAL A 293 1.04 105.42 25.89
C VAL A 293 0.02 106.39 25.31
N LYS A 294 -1.26 106.02 25.12
CA LYS A 294 -2.34 106.89 24.70
C LYS A 294 -2.55 108.12 25.66
N GLN A 295 -2.38 107.91 26.99
CA GLN A 295 -2.49 108.96 27.97
C GLN A 295 -1.38 110.03 27.89
N PHE A 296 -0.21 109.64 27.30
CA PHE A 296 0.93 110.56 27.11
C PHE A 296 0.93 111.28 25.73
N GLN A 297 0.01 110.89 24.77
CA GLN A 297 -0.17 111.55 23.52
C GLN A 297 -1.27 112.63 23.70
N ILE A 298 -0.86 113.84 24.17
CA ILE A 298 -1.60 115.06 24.06
C ILE A 298 -1.02 115.87 22.95
#